data_e681afb18283fcd579dc149842dfec7c
#
_entry.id   e681afb18283fcd579dc149842dfec7c
#
_cell.length_a   1.000
_cell.length_b   1.000
_cell.length_c   1.000
_cell.angle_alpha   90.00
_cell.angle_beta   90.00
_cell.angle_gamma   90.00
#
_symmetry.space_group_name_H-M   'P 1'
#
loop_
_entity.id
_entity.type
_entity.pdbx_description
1 polymer ?
#
loop_
_entity_poly.entity_id
_entity_poly.type
_entity_poly.pdbx_seq_one_letter_code
_entity_poly.pdbx_strand_id
1 'polypeptide(L)'
;MLVKNQIYEALVTDYTAEGQGVAHIEGCAVFLPNAIAGERVLVRIEKAQKTWASGKIVELLEKSPHRVNRECPVAKLCGGCDFWHMDYAEETRLKAERVKTCLNRIGGQQLETVPILAAPTCYGYRNKAQYPVAVKKGRAFAGFFRAGTHEVVENSRCRILPPEADLVKDKVIDYVNQYRVPVYDETTHTGLLRHIYVRRGAVSGQVLVCLAVNGEKLPKAQELIRRLKTVPGFTTLVLSVNTRKGNAVLGDKFITLHGPGYIEDTLCGLTFRLSPRSFYQVNHHQAQRLYETAIAQAGITKQDTVLDLYCGVGTITLAMASAAGKVIGVEVVPQAVEDARDNAKRNGIENAEFFCGDAGQAALQLEREGVRPDVVVVDPPRKGLNADTIEALSRMSPRRIVYVSCDPATLSRDVALLKERGYELKTAQAADLFPRCAHVETVVLLYKGEIDSKNIRVEFSLEDMDMSEFQDGATYPQIKAYVLEHTGLKVSSLYISQVKRKCGLEVGKNYNLPKSEDSRQAPTCPPEKENAIREALQYFGMI
;
A
#
# COMPACT_ATOMS: atom_id res chain seq x y z
N MET A 1 -6.37 31.02 -17.44
CA MET A 1 -5.77 30.44 -16.21
C MET A 1 -6.76 30.61 -15.07
N LEU A 2 -7.08 29.55 -14.38
CA LEU A 2 -8.07 29.58 -13.29
C LEU A 2 -7.66 30.50 -12.14
N VAL A 3 -8.61 31.25 -11.59
CA VAL A 3 -8.34 32.26 -10.56
C VAL A 3 -8.86 31.74 -9.21
N LYS A 4 -8.02 31.83 -8.18
CA LYS A 4 -8.41 31.45 -6.80
C LYS A 4 -9.63 32.22 -6.33
N ASN A 5 -10.53 31.55 -5.63
CA ASN A 5 -11.82 32.02 -5.11
C ASN A 5 -12.90 32.32 -6.18
N GLN A 6 -12.61 32.26 -7.48
CA GLN A 6 -13.64 32.33 -8.52
C GLN A 6 -14.43 31.01 -8.61
N ILE A 7 -15.67 31.12 -9.08
CA ILE A 7 -16.60 30.01 -9.27
C ILE A 7 -16.70 29.72 -10.77
N TYR A 8 -16.60 28.45 -11.11
CA TYR A 8 -16.71 27.95 -12.48
C TYR A 8 -17.71 26.81 -12.53
N GLU A 9 -18.40 26.66 -13.63
CA GLU A 9 -19.17 25.46 -13.93
C GLU A 9 -18.24 24.37 -14.48
N ALA A 10 -18.46 23.13 -14.06
CA ALA A 10 -17.65 22.00 -14.50
C ALA A 10 -18.46 20.71 -14.59
N LEU A 11 -18.14 19.87 -15.57
CA LEU A 11 -18.58 18.48 -15.65
C LEU A 11 -17.48 17.59 -15.08
N VAL A 12 -17.83 16.76 -14.12
CA VAL A 12 -16.93 15.74 -13.54
C VAL A 12 -16.86 14.55 -14.51
N THR A 13 -15.69 14.24 -15.01
CA THR A 13 -15.51 13.23 -16.07
C THR A 13 -14.78 11.98 -15.63
N ASP A 14 -13.99 12.04 -14.54
CA ASP A 14 -13.14 10.95 -14.09
C ASP A 14 -12.85 11.04 -12.59
N TYR A 15 -11.99 10.16 -12.07
CA TYR A 15 -11.55 10.12 -10.68
C TYR A 15 -10.03 10.03 -10.56
N THR A 16 -9.48 10.61 -9.49
CA THR A 16 -8.09 10.36 -9.07
C THR A 16 -7.97 8.98 -8.40
N ALA A 17 -6.72 8.56 -8.17
CA ALA A 17 -6.42 7.35 -7.40
C ALA A 17 -6.99 7.37 -5.97
N GLU A 18 -7.15 8.54 -5.38
CA GLU A 18 -7.74 8.77 -4.05
C GLU A 18 -9.27 8.92 -4.10
N GLY A 19 -9.88 8.76 -5.29
CA GLY A 19 -11.33 8.86 -5.48
C GLY A 19 -11.90 10.28 -5.47
N GLN A 20 -11.08 11.30 -5.68
CA GLN A 20 -11.57 12.65 -5.96
C GLN A 20 -12.07 12.73 -7.41
N GLY A 21 -13.19 13.41 -7.64
CA GLY A 21 -13.64 13.67 -9.00
C GLY A 21 -12.65 14.56 -9.76
N VAL A 22 -12.54 14.33 -11.05
CA VAL A 22 -11.72 15.12 -11.97
C VAL A 22 -12.63 15.82 -12.99
N ALA A 23 -12.47 17.12 -13.10
CA ALA A 23 -13.09 17.93 -14.15
C ALA A 23 -12.01 18.67 -14.94
N HIS A 24 -12.35 19.15 -16.13
CA HIS A 24 -11.48 20.00 -16.91
C HIS A 24 -12.15 21.35 -17.16
N ILE A 25 -11.49 22.45 -16.77
CA ILE A 25 -11.96 23.82 -16.95
C ILE A 25 -10.86 24.58 -17.70
N GLU A 26 -11.17 25.13 -18.87
CA GLU A 26 -10.21 25.85 -19.73
C GLU A 26 -8.92 25.04 -20.00
N GLY A 27 -9.04 23.71 -20.17
CA GLY A 27 -7.90 22.81 -20.39
C GLY A 27 -7.08 22.47 -19.15
N CYS A 28 -7.46 22.98 -17.97
CA CYS A 28 -6.80 22.71 -16.70
C CYS A 28 -7.56 21.61 -15.94
N ALA A 29 -6.85 20.58 -15.45
CA ALA A 29 -7.44 19.55 -14.60
C ALA A 29 -7.79 20.12 -13.22
N VAL A 30 -9.01 19.86 -12.74
CA VAL A 30 -9.51 20.34 -11.45
C VAL A 30 -9.92 19.16 -10.59
N PHE A 31 -9.29 19.02 -9.43
CA PHE A 31 -9.57 17.94 -8.47
C PHE A 31 -10.62 18.37 -7.46
N LEU A 32 -11.67 17.56 -7.34
CA LEU A 32 -12.89 17.89 -6.61
C LEU A 32 -13.21 16.81 -5.57
N PRO A 33 -12.89 17.03 -4.29
CA PRO A 33 -13.31 16.12 -3.23
C PRO A 33 -14.82 15.93 -3.22
N ASN A 34 -15.28 14.68 -3.06
CA ASN A 34 -16.68 14.30 -2.97
C ASN A 34 -17.53 14.56 -4.24
N ALA A 35 -16.92 14.74 -5.39
CA ALA A 35 -17.61 14.75 -6.68
C ALA A 35 -17.75 13.33 -7.23
N ILE A 36 -18.77 13.10 -8.04
CA ILE A 36 -19.03 11.82 -8.73
C ILE A 36 -18.99 12.10 -10.24
N ALA A 37 -18.42 11.19 -11.01
CA ALA A 37 -18.38 11.31 -12.47
C ALA A 37 -19.81 11.41 -13.04
N GLY A 38 -20.01 12.26 -14.04
CA GLY A 38 -21.29 12.60 -14.63
C GLY A 38 -22.02 13.76 -13.93
N GLU A 39 -21.50 14.32 -12.84
CA GLU A 39 -22.12 15.48 -12.19
C GLU A 39 -21.73 16.80 -12.84
N ARG A 40 -22.69 17.71 -13.00
CA ARG A 40 -22.46 19.13 -13.29
C ARG A 40 -22.48 19.93 -11.99
N VAL A 41 -21.43 20.70 -11.76
CA VAL A 41 -21.21 21.36 -10.47
C VAL A 41 -20.72 22.80 -10.65
N LEU A 42 -21.06 23.67 -9.71
CA LEU A 42 -20.36 24.93 -9.51
C LEU A 42 -19.22 24.72 -8.53
N VAL A 43 -18.02 25.06 -8.98
CA VAL A 43 -16.76 24.82 -8.27
C VAL A 43 -16.10 26.13 -7.93
N ARG A 44 -15.82 26.36 -6.62
CA ARG A 44 -14.94 27.43 -6.19
C ARG A 44 -13.50 26.92 -6.18
N ILE A 45 -12.62 27.59 -6.90
CA ILE A 45 -11.18 27.23 -6.93
C ILE A 45 -10.54 27.63 -5.59
N GLU A 46 -9.96 26.65 -4.90
CA GLU A 46 -9.23 26.85 -3.64
C GLU A 46 -7.73 27.03 -3.89
N LYS A 47 -7.16 26.29 -4.86
CA LYS A 47 -5.76 26.39 -5.27
C LYS A 47 -5.65 26.24 -6.77
N ALA A 48 -4.91 27.12 -7.43
CA ALA A 48 -4.60 27.04 -8.86
C ALA A 48 -3.09 26.97 -9.06
N GLN A 49 -2.66 26.06 -9.96
CA GLN A 49 -1.31 25.87 -10.44
C GLN A 49 -1.32 26.00 -11.98
N LYS A 50 -0.15 25.94 -12.59
CA LYS A 50 -0.02 26.09 -14.07
C LYS A 50 -0.78 25.01 -14.85
N THR A 51 -0.82 23.76 -14.36
CA THR A 51 -1.36 22.59 -15.06
C THR A 51 -2.53 21.92 -14.35
N TRP A 52 -2.81 22.29 -13.11
CA TRP A 52 -3.89 21.72 -12.32
C TRP A 52 -4.42 22.70 -11.28
N ALA A 53 -5.63 22.45 -10.82
CA ALA A 53 -6.24 23.18 -9.72
C ALA A 53 -6.95 22.22 -8.75
N SER A 54 -7.23 22.69 -7.54
CA SER A 54 -8.18 22.02 -6.64
C SER A 54 -9.31 22.99 -6.32
N GLY A 55 -10.50 22.44 -6.16
CA GLY A 55 -11.69 23.22 -5.88
C GLY A 55 -12.64 22.52 -4.94
N LYS A 56 -13.62 23.26 -4.47
CA LYS A 56 -14.70 22.79 -3.62
C LYS A 56 -16.03 22.99 -4.33
N ILE A 57 -16.87 21.97 -4.33
CA ILE A 57 -18.25 22.06 -4.84
C ILE A 57 -19.02 23.05 -3.99
N VAL A 58 -19.57 24.08 -4.62
CA VAL A 58 -20.45 25.08 -4.03
C VAL A 58 -21.91 24.64 -4.20
N GLU A 59 -22.23 24.14 -5.40
CA GLU A 59 -23.57 23.72 -5.79
C GLU A 59 -23.50 22.50 -6.74
N LEU A 60 -24.48 21.62 -6.62
CA LEU A 60 -24.69 20.50 -7.54
C LEU A 60 -25.83 20.89 -8.49
N LEU A 61 -25.48 21.18 -9.76
CA LEU A 61 -26.46 21.53 -10.80
C LEU A 61 -27.18 20.29 -11.30
N GLU A 62 -26.41 19.21 -11.59
CA GLU A 62 -26.94 17.92 -11.99
C GLU A 62 -26.26 16.83 -11.15
N LYS A 63 -27.07 15.99 -10.50
CA LYS A 63 -26.59 14.91 -9.64
C LYS A 63 -26.41 13.64 -10.44
N SER A 64 -25.32 12.91 -10.18
CA SER A 64 -25.18 11.54 -10.62
C SER A 64 -26.28 10.65 -10.03
N PRO A 65 -26.80 9.64 -10.76
CA PRO A 65 -27.72 8.65 -10.20
C PRO A 65 -27.10 7.84 -9.04
N HIS A 66 -25.74 7.79 -9.00
CA HIS A 66 -24.99 7.13 -7.93
C HIS A 66 -24.80 7.97 -6.67
N ARG A 67 -25.31 9.20 -6.64
CA ARG A 67 -25.21 10.04 -5.45
C ARG A 67 -26.23 9.67 -4.39
N VAL A 68 -25.73 9.37 -3.19
CA VAL A 68 -26.55 9.01 -2.04
C VAL A 68 -26.39 10.00 -0.89
N ASN A 69 -27.37 10.00 0.03
CA ASN A 69 -27.25 10.74 1.28
C ASN A 69 -26.22 10.07 2.19
N ARG A 70 -25.37 10.90 2.81
CA ARG A 70 -24.35 10.42 3.73
C ARG A 70 -24.96 9.95 5.04
N GLU A 71 -24.77 8.68 5.36
CA GLU A 71 -25.28 8.12 6.61
C GLU A 71 -24.37 8.39 7.81
N CYS A 72 -23.07 8.63 7.57
CA CYS A 72 -22.13 8.98 8.64
C CYS A 72 -22.18 10.49 8.90
N PRO A 73 -22.57 10.95 10.10
CA PRO A 73 -22.76 12.36 10.40
C PRO A 73 -21.47 13.17 10.34
N VAL A 74 -20.31 12.54 10.55
CA VAL A 74 -18.99 13.17 10.53
C VAL A 74 -18.22 12.95 9.22
N ALA A 75 -18.81 12.34 8.20
CA ALA A 75 -18.15 12.00 6.95
C ALA A 75 -17.51 13.18 6.20
N LYS A 76 -18.00 14.42 6.43
CA LYS A 76 -17.42 15.64 5.83
C LYS A 76 -16.13 16.09 6.51
N LEU A 77 -15.86 15.62 7.72
CA LEU A 77 -14.78 16.10 8.57
C LEU A 77 -13.76 15.00 8.88
N CYS A 78 -14.25 13.78 9.15
CA CYS A 78 -13.44 12.62 9.48
C CYS A 78 -12.64 12.14 8.26
N GLY A 79 -11.33 11.92 8.44
CA GLY A 79 -10.43 11.40 7.38
C GLY A 79 -10.42 9.88 7.22
N GLY A 80 -11.36 9.17 7.85
CA GLY A 80 -11.37 7.70 7.84
C GLY A 80 -12.09 7.05 6.65
N CYS A 81 -12.87 7.80 5.89
CA CYS A 81 -13.67 7.30 4.76
C CYS A 81 -13.80 8.36 3.65
N ASP A 82 -13.81 7.88 2.39
CA ASP A 82 -13.83 8.73 1.21
C ASP A 82 -15.20 8.75 0.51
N PHE A 83 -15.97 7.64 0.55
CA PHE A 83 -17.07 7.36 -0.39
C PHE A 83 -18.48 7.31 0.20
N TRP A 84 -18.74 7.96 1.35
CA TRP A 84 -20.09 8.05 1.91
C TRP A 84 -21.08 8.85 1.04
N HIS A 85 -20.63 9.50 -0.02
CA HIS A 85 -21.44 10.32 -0.91
C HIS A 85 -21.91 9.60 -2.18
N MET A 86 -21.35 8.39 -2.44
CA MET A 86 -21.74 7.56 -3.58
C MET A 86 -22.29 6.20 -3.14
N ASP A 87 -23.07 5.55 -4.00
CA ASP A 87 -23.53 4.19 -3.77
C ASP A 87 -22.38 3.17 -3.86
N TYR A 88 -22.65 1.97 -3.40
CA TYR A 88 -21.61 0.95 -3.32
C TYR A 88 -21.28 0.33 -4.69
N ALA A 89 -22.22 0.38 -5.63
CA ALA A 89 -22.00 -0.14 -6.99
C ALA A 89 -20.96 0.74 -7.73
N GLU A 90 -21.09 2.06 -7.64
CA GLU A 90 -20.12 2.98 -8.23
C GLU A 90 -18.76 2.92 -7.53
N GLU A 91 -18.74 2.79 -6.20
CA GLU A 91 -17.51 2.60 -5.45
C GLU A 91 -16.73 1.36 -5.93
N THR A 92 -17.38 0.22 -6.09
CA THR A 92 -16.74 -1.02 -6.54
C THR A 92 -16.32 -0.93 -8.00
N ARG A 93 -17.14 -0.32 -8.87
CA ARG A 93 -16.78 -0.06 -10.27
C ARG A 93 -15.49 0.77 -10.37
N LEU A 94 -15.42 1.86 -9.61
CA LEU A 94 -14.25 2.74 -9.55
C LEU A 94 -12.99 1.98 -9.11
N LYS A 95 -13.08 1.16 -8.08
CA LYS A 95 -11.96 0.35 -7.57
C LYS A 95 -11.46 -0.66 -8.60
N ALA A 96 -12.37 -1.36 -9.27
CA ALA A 96 -12.03 -2.32 -10.32
C ALA A 96 -11.37 -1.62 -11.53
N GLU A 97 -11.91 -0.47 -11.95
CA GLU A 97 -11.37 0.34 -13.04
C GLU A 97 -9.97 0.87 -12.72
N ARG A 98 -9.73 1.28 -11.48
CA ARG A 98 -8.39 1.70 -11.02
C ARG A 98 -7.37 0.57 -11.15
N VAL A 99 -7.70 -0.65 -10.72
CA VAL A 99 -6.82 -1.83 -10.85
C VAL A 99 -6.53 -2.11 -12.32
N LYS A 100 -7.55 -2.15 -13.16
CA LYS A 100 -7.41 -2.35 -14.61
C LYS A 100 -6.50 -1.30 -15.25
N THR A 101 -6.76 -0.02 -14.95
CA THR A 101 -5.98 1.10 -15.50
C THR A 101 -4.50 1.02 -15.10
N CYS A 102 -4.19 0.68 -13.85
CA CYS A 102 -2.81 0.50 -13.40
C CYS A 102 -2.14 -0.67 -14.12
N LEU A 103 -2.78 -1.84 -14.17
CA LEU A 103 -2.23 -3.02 -14.84
C LEU A 103 -2.00 -2.79 -16.34
N ASN A 104 -2.90 -2.06 -17.01
CA ASN A 104 -2.74 -1.77 -18.43
C ASN A 104 -1.65 -0.72 -18.69
N ARG A 105 -1.71 0.44 -18.01
CA ARG A 105 -0.80 1.57 -18.30
C ARG A 105 0.60 1.39 -17.72
N ILE A 106 0.73 0.81 -16.53
CA ILE A 106 2.01 0.64 -15.84
C ILE A 106 2.53 -0.77 -16.04
N GLY A 107 1.64 -1.79 -15.90
CA GLY A 107 1.99 -3.20 -16.00
C GLY A 107 2.13 -3.72 -17.44
N GLY A 108 1.82 -2.90 -18.45
CA GLY A 108 1.90 -3.29 -19.86
C GLY A 108 0.97 -4.46 -20.23
N GLN A 109 -0.20 -4.55 -19.56
CA GLN A 109 -1.23 -5.55 -19.82
C GLN A 109 -2.30 -5.00 -20.77
N GLN A 110 -3.18 -5.87 -21.26
CA GLN A 110 -4.33 -5.51 -22.13
C GLN A 110 -5.60 -6.17 -21.58
N LEU A 111 -5.98 -5.77 -20.36
CA LEU A 111 -7.18 -6.30 -19.70
C LEU A 111 -8.40 -5.45 -20.11
N GLU A 112 -9.46 -6.08 -20.58
CA GLU A 112 -10.74 -5.42 -20.83
C GLU A 112 -11.47 -5.11 -19.52
N THR A 113 -11.45 -6.06 -18.58
CA THR A 113 -12.09 -5.92 -17.27
C THR A 113 -11.22 -6.56 -16.18
N VAL A 114 -11.42 -6.11 -14.94
CA VAL A 114 -10.93 -6.77 -13.73
C VAL A 114 -12.13 -7.00 -12.81
N PRO A 115 -12.48 -8.26 -12.51
CA PRO A 115 -13.57 -8.53 -11.58
C PRO A 115 -13.23 -8.07 -10.17
N ILE A 116 -14.26 -7.72 -9.36
CA ILE A 116 -14.06 -7.30 -7.98
C ILE A 116 -14.88 -8.16 -7.01
N LEU A 117 -14.24 -8.64 -5.96
CA LEU A 117 -14.90 -9.24 -4.80
C LEU A 117 -15.49 -8.11 -3.95
N ALA A 118 -16.74 -7.75 -4.22
CA ALA A 118 -17.45 -6.76 -3.42
C ALA A 118 -17.69 -7.29 -2.00
N ALA A 119 -17.61 -6.42 -0.99
CA ALA A 119 -17.89 -6.78 0.39
C ALA A 119 -19.39 -7.01 0.61
N PRO A 120 -19.79 -7.99 1.42
CA PRO A 120 -21.19 -8.27 1.70
C PRO A 120 -21.87 -7.14 2.50
N THR A 121 -21.09 -6.31 3.18
CA THR A 121 -21.56 -5.15 3.95
C THR A 121 -20.52 -4.05 3.99
N CYS A 122 -21.00 -2.80 4.01
CA CYS A 122 -20.16 -1.62 4.25
C CYS A 122 -20.15 -1.20 5.74
N TYR A 123 -20.82 -1.96 6.61
CA TYR A 123 -21.03 -1.60 8.01
C TYR A 123 -20.39 -2.63 8.94
N GLY A 124 -19.82 -2.15 10.07
CA GLY A 124 -19.34 -3.00 11.14
C GLY A 124 -18.23 -3.98 10.75
N TYR A 125 -17.65 -3.86 9.57
CA TYR A 125 -16.71 -4.83 9.04
C TYR A 125 -15.31 -4.76 9.65
N ARG A 126 -14.94 -3.57 10.17
CA ARG A 126 -13.58 -3.29 10.60
C ARG A 126 -13.35 -3.76 12.02
N ASN A 127 -12.61 -4.84 12.20
CA ASN A 127 -12.35 -5.48 13.49
C ASN A 127 -11.35 -4.75 14.39
N LYS A 128 -10.77 -3.62 13.94
CA LYS A 128 -9.76 -2.85 14.65
C LYS A 128 -10.04 -1.36 14.60
N ALA A 129 -10.05 -0.70 15.75
CA ALA A 129 -10.16 0.75 15.89
C ALA A 129 -8.95 1.32 16.65
N GLN A 130 -8.54 2.54 16.29
CA GLN A 130 -7.52 3.31 16.98
C GLN A 130 -8.08 4.74 17.13
N TYR A 131 -8.55 5.07 18.33
CA TYR A 131 -9.12 6.37 18.61
C TYR A 131 -8.08 7.27 19.28
N PRO A 132 -7.61 8.35 18.65
CA PRO A 132 -6.92 9.41 19.35
C PRO A 132 -7.83 10.04 20.40
N VAL A 133 -7.26 10.40 21.55
CA VAL A 133 -7.97 11.09 22.64
C VAL A 133 -7.52 12.54 22.70
N ALA A 134 -8.47 13.45 22.83
CA ALA A 134 -8.20 14.88 22.91
C ALA A 134 -9.04 15.52 24.02
N VAL A 135 -8.74 16.77 24.34
CA VAL A 135 -9.50 17.58 25.33
C VAL A 135 -10.09 18.80 24.67
N LYS A 136 -11.37 19.06 24.93
CA LYS A 136 -12.06 20.28 24.50
C LYS A 136 -12.86 20.85 25.67
N LYS A 137 -12.64 22.11 26.01
CA LYS A 137 -13.30 22.78 27.16
C LYS A 137 -13.18 21.98 28.47
N GLY A 138 -12.01 21.41 28.75
CA GLY A 138 -11.75 20.63 29.97
C GLY A 138 -12.34 19.21 30.00
N ARG A 139 -13.00 18.76 28.92
CA ARG A 139 -13.58 17.42 28.80
C ARG A 139 -12.79 16.59 27.79
N ALA A 140 -12.38 15.40 28.18
CA ALA A 140 -11.78 14.43 27.28
C ALA A 140 -12.86 13.85 26.33
N PHE A 141 -12.48 13.63 25.09
CA PHE A 141 -13.29 12.97 24.06
C PHE A 141 -12.38 12.16 23.13
N ALA A 142 -12.97 11.27 22.34
CA ALA A 142 -12.22 10.48 21.35
C ALA A 142 -12.97 10.43 20.02
N GLY A 143 -12.22 10.19 18.95
CA GLY A 143 -12.77 10.12 17.60
C GLY A 143 -11.72 9.71 16.59
N PHE A 144 -11.71 10.37 15.44
CA PHE A 144 -10.71 10.14 14.39
C PHE A 144 -10.15 11.47 13.90
N PHE A 145 -8.96 11.45 13.33
CA PHE A 145 -8.37 12.67 12.80
C PHE A 145 -9.14 13.19 11.58
N ARG A 146 -9.22 14.50 11.47
CA ARG A 146 -9.60 15.18 10.24
C ARG A 146 -8.56 14.88 9.17
N ALA A 147 -8.98 14.67 7.92
CA ALA A 147 -8.08 14.40 6.82
C ALA A 147 -6.92 15.40 6.74
N GLY A 148 -5.69 14.87 6.69
CA GLY A 148 -4.46 15.67 6.59
C GLY A 148 -4.09 16.49 7.82
N THR A 149 -4.72 16.26 8.99
CA THR A 149 -4.45 16.99 10.23
C THR A 149 -4.40 16.06 11.45
N HIS A 150 -3.99 16.59 12.62
CA HIS A 150 -4.10 15.93 13.93
C HIS A 150 -5.30 16.46 14.75
N GLU A 151 -6.22 17.21 14.13
CA GLU A 151 -7.46 17.61 14.78
C GLU A 151 -8.39 16.41 14.95
N VAL A 152 -8.74 16.08 16.19
CA VAL A 152 -9.65 14.97 16.49
C VAL A 152 -11.10 15.42 16.24
N VAL A 153 -11.79 14.72 15.36
CA VAL A 153 -13.22 14.84 15.11
C VAL A 153 -13.94 13.87 16.04
N GLU A 154 -14.72 14.43 16.98
CA GLU A 154 -15.54 13.62 17.88
C GLU A 154 -16.55 12.79 17.08
N ASN A 155 -16.61 11.49 17.34
CA ASN A 155 -17.53 10.59 16.68
C ASN A 155 -18.20 9.69 17.72
N SER A 156 -19.51 9.85 17.88
CA SER A 156 -20.29 9.04 18.82
C SER A 156 -20.42 7.60 18.36
N ARG A 157 -20.58 7.37 17.05
CA ARG A 157 -20.74 6.04 16.47
C ARG A 157 -20.12 5.96 15.08
N CYS A 158 -19.13 5.08 14.94
CA CYS A 158 -18.48 4.82 13.65
C CYS A 158 -19.21 3.70 12.90
N ARG A 159 -19.72 3.99 11.69
CA ARG A 159 -20.51 3.05 10.90
C ARG A 159 -19.75 1.82 10.42
N ILE A 160 -18.43 1.93 10.21
CA ILE A 160 -17.60 0.81 9.73
C ILE A 160 -17.05 -0.07 10.87
N LEU A 161 -17.21 0.35 12.13
CA LEU A 161 -16.76 -0.40 13.31
C LEU A 161 -17.90 -1.20 13.95
N PRO A 162 -17.58 -2.31 14.63
CA PRO A 162 -18.56 -3.04 15.43
C PRO A 162 -18.97 -2.22 16.66
N PRO A 163 -20.19 -2.41 17.17
CA PRO A 163 -20.72 -1.63 18.30
C PRO A 163 -19.84 -1.69 19.56
N GLU A 164 -19.17 -2.81 19.80
CA GLU A 164 -18.30 -3.01 20.95
C GLU A 164 -17.12 -2.02 20.97
N ALA A 165 -16.63 -1.60 19.80
CA ALA A 165 -15.54 -0.63 19.72
C ALA A 165 -15.98 0.75 20.25
N ASP A 166 -17.19 1.20 19.90
CA ASP A 166 -17.75 2.46 20.42
C ASP A 166 -18.11 2.33 21.91
N LEU A 167 -18.64 1.19 22.36
CA LEU A 167 -18.88 0.93 23.79
C LEU A 167 -17.60 1.02 24.62
N VAL A 168 -16.49 0.41 24.14
CA VAL A 168 -15.19 0.52 24.80
C VAL A 168 -14.75 1.98 24.86
N LYS A 169 -14.80 2.70 23.72
CA LYS A 169 -14.44 4.12 23.66
C LYS A 169 -15.20 4.92 24.70
N ASP A 170 -16.52 4.77 24.77
CA ASP A 170 -17.36 5.51 25.71
C ASP A 170 -17.02 5.19 27.17
N LYS A 171 -16.85 3.89 27.52
CA LYS A 171 -16.44 3.49 28.89
C LYS A 171 -15.08 4.03 29.28
N VAL A 172 -14.11 4.08 28.35
CA VAL A 172 -12.78 4.65 28.62
C VAL A 172 -12.88 6.18 28.78
N ILE A 173 -13.61 6.88 27.94
CA ILE A 173 -13.78 8.34 28.04
C ILE A 173 -14.52 8.75 29.31
N ASP A 174 -15.56 8.03 29.68
CA ASP A 174 -16.26 8.25 30.97
C ASP A 174 -15.33 8.04 32.18
N TYR A 175 -14.49 7.01 32.13
CA TYR A 175 -13.48 6.79 33.15
C TYR A 175 -12.45 7.92 33.20
N VAL A 176 -11.92 8.35 32.03
CA VAL A 176 -10.95 9.43 31.93
C VAL A 176 -11.50 10.75 32.53
N ASN A 177 -12.73 11.09 32.19
CA ASN A 177 -13.38 12.30 32.68
C ASN A 177 -13.68 12.22 34.19
N GLN A 178 -14.19 11.08 34.67
CA GLN A 178 -14.55 10.92 36.08
C GLN A 178 -13.32 10.95 36.99
N TYR A 179 -12.24 10.29 36.62
CA TYR A 179 -11.02 10.19 37.44
C TYR A 179 -9.96 11.23 37.05
N ARG A 180 -10.27 12.14 36.12
CA ARG A 180 -9.39 13.20 35.64
C ARG A 180 -8.03 12.65 35.19
N VAL A 181 -8.04 11.54 34.45
CA VAL A 181 -6.83 10.95 33.89
C VAL A 181 -6.24 11.92 32.86
N PRO A 182 -4.98 12.35 33.00
CA PRO A 182 -4.40 13.32 32.09
C PRO A 182 -4.37 12.78 30.65
N VAL A 183 -4.93 13.52 29.71
CA VAL A 183 -4.81 13.20 28.27
C VAL A 183 -3.50 13.75 27.74
N TYR A 184 -2.83 12.99 26.89
CA TYR A 184 -1.57 13.39 26.28
C TYR A 184 -1.76 14.55 25.30
N ASP A 185 -0.93 15.57 25.44
CA ASP A 185 -0.85 16.71 24.53
C ASP A 185 0.40 16.58 23.65
N GLU A 186 0.20 16.54 22.33
CA GLU A 186 1.27 16.37 21.34
C GLU A 186 2.21 17.59 21.26
N THR A 187 1.76 18.78 21.70
CA THR A 187 2.55 20.02 21.67
C THR A 187 3.50 20.09 22.84
N THR A 188 2.98 19.82 24.05
CA THR A 188 3.78 19.89 25.28
C THR A 188 4.46 18.57 25.63
N HIS A 189 4.04 17.46 25.01
CA HIS A 189 4.46 16.09 25.29
C HIS A 189 4.21 15.64 26.74
N THR A 190 3.17 16.18 27.34
CA THR A 190 2.74 15.87 28.71
C THR A 190 1.39 15.16 28.72
N GLY A 191 1.00 14.61 29.88
CA GLY A 191 -0.21 13.80 29.99
C GLY A 191 0.05 12.30 29.82
N LEU A 192 -1.00 11.49 30.00
CA LEU A 192 -0.86 10.03 30.07
C LEU A 192 -1.51 9.32 28.87
N LEU A 193 -2.84 9.46 28.70
CA LEU A 193 -3.58 8.70 27.69
C LEU A 193 -3.48 9.33 26.31
N ARG A 194 -2.95 8.57 25.33
CA ARG A 194 -2.78 8.99 23.94
C ARG A 194 -3.88 8.47 23.04
N HIS A 195 -4.06 7.13 23.02
CA HIS A 195 -5.01 6.46 22.13
C HIS A 195 -5.74 5.32 22.84
N ILE A 196 -6.96 5.04 22.38
CA ILE A 196 -7.72 3.86 22.72
C ILE A 196 -7.66 2.93 21.51
N TYR A 197 -7.01 1.78 21.66
CA TYR A 197 -6.96 0.74 20.65
C TYR A 197 -7.96 -0.36 21.03
N VAL A 198 -8.80 -0.76 20.11
CA VAL A 198 -9.75 -1.85 20.27
C VAL A 198 -9.58 -2.84 19.14
N ARG A 199 -9.54 -4.12 19.46
CA ARG A 199 -9.60 -5.21 18.50
C ARG A 199 -10.70 -6.17 18.91
N ARG A 200 -11.54 -6.59 17.97
CA ARG A 200 -12.58 -7.58 18.17
C ARG A 200 -12.34 -8.78 17.24
N GLY A 201 -12.36 -9.99 17.79
CA GLY A 201 -12.41 -11.20 16.98
C GLY A 201 -13.76 -11.27 16.25
N ALA A 202 -13.71 -11.46 14.95
CA ALA A 202 -14.92 -11.47 14.12
C ALA A 202 -15.79 -12.71 14.40
N VAL A 203 -15.14 -13.86 14.56
CA VAL A 203 -15.78 -15.15 14.84
C VAL A 203 -15.93 -15.37 16.34
N SER A 204 -14.85 -15.15 17.10
CA SER A 204 -14.84 -15.43 18.55
C SER A 204 -15.64 -14.42 19.36
N GLY A 205 -15.85 -13.21 18.85
CA GLY A 205 -16.47 -12.10 19.60
C GLY A 205 -15.59 -11.53 20.72
N GLN A 206 -14.40 -12.06 20.95
CA GLN A 206 -13.48 -11.58 21.97
C GLN A 206 -13.03 -10.16 21.70
N VAL A 207 -12.92 -9.33 22.77
CA VAL A 207 -12.53 -7.92 22.67
C VAL A 207 -11.26 -7.67 23.45
N LEU A 208 -10.23 -7.19 22.76
CA LEU A 208 -8.98 -6.69 23.30
C LEU A 208 -9.04 -5.16 23.35
N VAL A 209 -8.77 -4.59 24.50
CA VAL A 209 -8.58 -3.17 24.70
C VAL A 209 -7.10 -2.90 24.99
N CYS A 210 -6.48 -2.00 24.23
CA CYS A 210 -5.12 -1.56 24.51
C CYS A 210 -5.09 -0.04 24.62
N LEU A 211 -4.61 0.48 25.73
CA LEU A 211 -4.44 1.92 25.93
C LEU A 211 -3.00 2.31 25.62
N ALA A 212 -2.80 3.17 24.63
CA ALA A 212 -1.50 3.77 24.38
C ALA A 212 -1.28 4.91 25.39
N VAL A 213 -0.25 4.77 26.21
CA VAL A 213 0.00 5.67 27.35
C VAL A 213 1.43 6.18 27.40
N ASN A 214 1.61 7.42 27.84
CA ASN A 214 2.90 8.04 28.09
C ASN A 214 3.36 7.79 29.54
N GLY A 215 3.46 6.51 29.91
CA GLY A 215 3.82 6.07 31.26
C GLY A 215 3.44 4.62 31.48
N GLU A 216 3.80 4.06 32.65
CA GLU A 216 3.62 2.64 32.95
C GLU A 216 2.44 2.33 33.89
N LYS A 217 1.83 3.36 34.48
CA LYS A 217 0.77 3.19 35.48
C LYS A 217 -0.51 3.88 35.03
N LEU A 218 -1.63 3.17 35.17
CA LEU A 218 -2.95 3.73 34.94
C LEU A 218 -3.65 3.97 36.29
N PRO A 219 -4.01 5.21 36.65
CA PRO A 219 -4.72 5.51 37.88
C PRO A 219 -6.07 4.77 37.96
N LYS A 220 -6.40 4.20 39.10
CA LYS A 220 -7.71 3.52 39.29
C LYS A 220 -8.04 2.46 38.22
N ALA A 221 -7.04 1.72 37.75
CA ALA A 221 -7.19 0.73 36.67
C ALA A 221 -8.31 -0.29 36.94
N GLN A 222 -8.51 -0.69 38.19
CA GLN A 222 -9.59 -1.64 38.58
C GLN A 222 -10.99 -1.10 38.26
N GLU A 223 -11.21 0.20 38.39
CA GLU A 223 -12.48 0.84 38.03
C GLU A 223 -12.73 0.82 36.51
N LEU A 224 -11.68 0.99 35.72
CA LEU A 224 -11.78 0.84 34.26
C LEU A 224 -12.09 -0.62 33.90
N ILE A 225 -11.38 -1.59 34.49
CA ILE A 225 -11.62 -3.02 34.27
C ILE A 225 -13.08 -3.38 34.59
N ARG A 226 -13.60 -2.89 35.73
CA ARG A 226 -15.00 -3.12 36.12
C ARG A 226 -15.99 -2.59 35.07
N ARG A 227 -15.73 -1.43 34.49
CA ARG A 227 -16.56 -0.84 33.42
C ARG A 227 -16.45 -1.64 32.13
N LEU A 228 -15.23 -2.05 31.75
CA LEU A 228 -15.00 -2.80 30.52
C LEU A 228 -15.63 -4.20 30.59
N LYS A 229 -15.73 -4.82 31.78
CA LYS A 229 -16.44 -6.10 31.96
C LYS A 229 -17.92 -6.06 31.57
N THR A 230 -18.52 -4.86 31.42
CA THR A 230 -19.90 -4.69 30.90
C THR A 230 -19.96 -4.68 29.37
N VAL A 231 -18.82 -4.65 28.68
CA VAL A 231 -18.76 -4.74 27.22
C VAL A 231 -18.83 -6.20 26.80
N PRO A 232 -19.75 -6.57 25.89
CA PRO A 232 -19.82 -7.95 25.39
C PRO A 232 -18.48 -8.40 24.80
N GLY A 233 -18.04 -9.60 25.17
CA GLY A 233 -16.80 -10.19 24.69
C GLY A 233 -15.51 -9.60 25.26
N PHE A 234 -15.56 -8.67 26.22
CA PHE A 234 -14.34 -8.11 26.82
C PHE A 234 -13.46 -9.22 27.45
N THR A 235 -12.27 -9.39 26.89
CA THR A 235 -11.33 -10.47 27.24
C THR A 235 -10.08 -9.95 27.94
N THR A 236 -9.52 -8.84 27.48
CA THR A 236 -8.23 -8.39 28.00
C THR A 236 -8.06 -6.87 27.93
N LEU A 237 -7.32 -6.30 28.90
CA LEU A 237 -6.87 -4.92 28.94
C LEU A 237 -5.34 -4.87 29.01
N VAL A 238 -4.72 -4.16 28.07
CA VAL A 238 -3.28 -4.00 27.97
C VAL A 238 -2.92 -2.51 27.94
N LEU A 239 -1.81 -2.12 28.53
CA LEU A 239 -1.17 -0.83 28.29
C LEU A 239 -0.07 -1.01 27.25
N SER A 240 -0.02 -0.13 26.28
CA SER A 240 1.12 0.06 25.39
C SER A 240 1.86 1.33 25.82
N VAL A 241 3.04 1.17 26.38
CA VAL A 241 3.86 2.28 26.84
C VAL A 241 4.52 2.94 25.65
N ASN A 242 4.05 4.13 25.30
CA ASN A 242 4.56 4.91 24.19
C ASN A 242 4.98 6.32 24.66
N THR A 243 6.24 6.47 25.01
CA THR A 243 6.84 7.74 25.45
C THR A 243 7.53 8.49 24.29
N ARG A 244 7.52 7.91 23.07
CA ARG A 244 8.14 8.52 21.90
C ARG A 244 7.33 9.71 21.38
N LYS A 245 8.04 10.70 20.87
CA LYS A 245 7.45 11.76 20.05
C LYS A 245 7.21 11.23 18.64
N GLY A 246 6.08 11.56 18.04
CA GLY A 246 5.74 11.18 16.66
C GLY A 246 4.44 10.37 16.55
N ASN A 247 4.18 9.86 15.34
CA ASN A 247 2.86 9.35 14.92
C ASN A 247 2.63 7.86 15.27
N ALA A 248 3.62 7.17 15.83
CA ALA A 248 3.43 5.77 16.24
C ALA A 248 2.40 5.68 17.37
N VAL A 249 1.35 4.89 17.15
CA VAL A 249 0.28 4.69 18.16
C VAL A 249 0.76 3.79 19.29
N LEU A 250 1.33 2.63 18.95
CA LEU A 250 1.82 1.65 19.93
C LEU A 250 3.30 1.84 20.23
N GLY A 251 3.67 1.65 21.49
CA GLY A 251 5.06 1.60 21.93
C GLY A 251 5.64 0.19 21.93
N ASP A 252 6.84 0.02 22.53
CA ASP A 252 7.55 -1.26 22.52
C ASP A 252 7.25 -2.12 23.74
N LYS A 253 6.90 -1.51 24.89
CA LYS A 253 6.59 -2.19 26.12
C LYS A 253 5.07 -2.37 26.29
N PHE A 254 4.65 -3.57 26.63
CA PHE A 254 3.24 -3.90 26.90
C PHE A 254 3.10 -4.41 28.33
N ILE A 255 2.05 -3.96 29.02
CA ILE A 255 1.73 -4.35 30.40
C ILE A 255 0.28 -4.81 30.41
N THR A 256 0.07 -6.10 30.67
CA THR A 256 -1.27 -6.66 30.79
C THR A 256 -1.86 -6.31 32.16
N LEU A 257 -3.01 -5.63 32.18
CA LEU A 257 -3.73 -5.25 33.39
C LEU A 257 -4.86 -6.23 33.74
N HIS A 258 -5.40 -6.90 32.71
CA HIS A 258 -6.47 -7.90 32.86
C HIS A 258 -6.45 -8.88 31.70
N GLY A 259 -6.79 -10.16 31.97
CA GLY A 259 -6.87 -11.21 30.97
C GLY A 259 -5.50 -11.68 30.46
N PRO A 260 -5.46 -12.40 29.33
CA PRO A 260 -4.24 -13.05 28.83
C PRO A 260 -3.29 -12.13 28.06
N GLY A 261 -3.69 -10.89 27.73
CA GLY A 261 -2.91 -9.96 26.89
C GLY A 261 -3.13 -10.13 25.38
N TYR A 262 -3.99 -11.03 24.96
CA TYR A 262 -4.34 -11.33 23.58
C TYR A 262 -5.81 -11.76 23.48
N ILE A 263 -6.30 -11.88 22.25
CA ILE A 263 -7.54 -12.56 21.89
C ILE A 263 -7.25 -13.66 20.88
N GLU A 264 -8.18 -14.55 20.70
CA GLU A 264 -8.16 -15.55 19.62
C GLU A 264 -9.26 -15.25 18.61
N ASP A 265 -8.99 -15.51 17.35
CA ASP A 265 -10.00 -15.44 16.28
C ASP A 265 -9.72 -16.51 15.23
N THR A 266 -10.74 -16.83 14.42
CA THR A 266 -10.64 -17.89 13.40
C THR A 266 -10.66 -17.25 12.02
N LEU A 267 -9.75 -17.66 11.11
CA LEU A 267 -9.71 -17.27 9.71
C LEU A 267 -9.34 -18.49 8.86
N CYS A 268 -10.07 -18.73 7.78
CA CYS A 268 -9.91 -19.92 6.93
C CYS A 268 -9.92 -21.24 7.73
N GLY A 269 -10.75 -21.34 8.76
CA GLY A 269 -10.85 -22.51 9.64
C GLY A 269 -9.72 -22.68 10.67
N LEU A 270 -8.75 -21.77 10.70
CA LEU A 270 -7.59 -21.81 11.60
C LEU A 270 -7.74 -20.77 12.71
N THR A 271 -7.30 -21.14 13.93
CA THR A 271 -7.34 -20.24 15.09
C THR A 271 -6.01 -19.51 15.23
N PHE A 272 -6.09 -18.17 15.30
CA PHE A 272 -4.95 -17.28 15.46
C PHE A 272 -4.98 -16.54 16.79
N ARG A 273 -3.83 -16.48 17.47
CA ARG A 273 -3.63 -15.60 18.61
C ARG A 273 -3.28 -14.21 18.12
N LEU A 274 -3.99 -13.19 18.61
CA LEU A 274 -3.87 -11.80 18.19
C LEU A 274 -3.54 -10.91 19.39
N SER A 275 -2.31 -10.44 19.46
CA SER A 275 -1.85 -9.42 20.40
C SER A 275 -2.15 -8.01 19.88
N PRO A 276 -1.92 -6.93 20.64
CA PRO A 276 -2.00 -5.57 20.13
C PRO A 276 -1.10 -5.31 18.90
N ARG A 277 0.07 -5.97 18.84
CA ARG A 277 1.05 -5.82 17.74
C ARG A 277 0.77 -6.66 16.51
N SER A 278 0.07 -7.78 16.67
CA SER A 278 -0.14 -8.71 15.55
C SER A 278 -0.82 -7.99 14.38
N PHE A 279 -0.23 -8.09 13.19
CA PHE A 279 -0.93 -7.72 11.97
C PHE A 279 -2.03 -8.76 11.71
N TYR A 280 -3.22 -8.29 11.41
CA TYR A 280 -4.37 -9.12 11.04
C TYR A 280 -5.30 -8.29 10.20
N GLN A 281 -5.80 -8.83 9.11
CA GLN A 281 -6.66 -8.11 8.17
C GLN A 281 -7.91 -7.56 8.87
N VAL A 282 -8.20 -6.29 8.63
CA VAL A 282 -9.24 -5.59 9.41
C VAL A 282 -10.67 -5.91 8.99
N ASN A 283 -10.86 -6.45 7.79
CA ASN A 283 -12.12 -6.96 7.29
C ASN A 283 -12.03 -8.48 7.16
N HIS A 284 -12.48 -9.16 8.18
CA HIS A 284 -12.38 -10.61 8.30
C HIS A 284 -13.01 -11.34 7.10
N HIS A 285 -14.25 -10.97 6.76
CA HIS A 285 -15.00 -11.59 5.68
C HIS A 285 -14.29 -11.49 4.32
N GLN A 286 -13.80 -10.30 4.01
CA GLN A 286 -13.10 -10.08 2.76
C GLN A 286 -11.69 -10.67 2.77
N ALA A 287 -11.01 -10.71 3.92
CA ALA A 287 -9.72 -11.37 4.06
C ALA A 287 -9.82 -12.88 3.79
N GLN A 288 -10.86 -13.53 4.33
CA GLN A 288 -11.12 -14.93 4.06
C GLN A 288 -11.34 -15.18 2.56
N ARG A 289 -12.23 -14.42 1.92
CA ARG A 289 -12.49 -14.55 0.48
C ARG A 289 -11.24 -14.25 -0.37
N LEU A 290 -10.44 -13.26 0.03
CA LEU A 290 -9.19 -12.92 -0.64
C LEU A 290 -8.20 -14.10 -0.58
N TYR A 291 -8.02 -14.69 0.61
CA TYR A 291 -7.11 -15.83 0.80
C TYR A 291 -7.61 -17.09 0.09
N GLU A 292 -8.89 -17.40 0.19
CA GLU A 292 -9.50 -18.51 -0.55
C GLU A 292 -9.33 -18.34 -2.07
N THR A 293 -9.48 -17.11 -2.58
CA THR A 293 -9.24 -16.80 -3.99
C THR A 293 -7.77 -16.97 -4.37
N ALA A 294 -6.84 -16.48 -3.55
CA ALA A 294 -5.41 -16.60 -3.78
C ALA A 294 -4.97 -18.09 -3.80
N ILE A 295 -5.46 -18.88 -2.84
CA ILE A 295 -5.17 -20.33 -2.74
C ILE A 295 -5.76 -21.08 -3.93
N ALA A 296 -7.01 -20.80 -4.31
CA ALA A 296 -7.66 -21.44 -5.45
C ALA A 296 -6.95 -21.12 -6.77
N GLN A 297 -6.58 -19.85 -6.98
CA GLN A 297 -5.83 -19.44 -8.17
C GLN A 297 -4.43 -20.06 -8.22
N ALA A 298 -3.76 -20.18 -7.07
CA ALA A 298 -2.45 -20.82 -6.98
C ALA A 298 -2.46 -22.28 -7.44
N GLY A 299 -3.60 -22.98 -7.35
CA GLY A 299 -3.72 -24.38 -7.74
C GLY A 299 -2.72 -25.29 -7.01
N ILE A 300 -2.53 -25.05 -5.71
CA ILE A 300 -1.55 -25.75 -4.87
C ILE A 300 -1.94 -27.21 -4.71
N THR A 301 -0.95 -28.10 -4.77
CA THR A 301 -1.10 -29.54 -4.58
C THR A 301 -0.17 -30.06 -3.48
N LYS A 302 -0.40 -31.31 -3.05
CA LYS A 302 0.45 -31.99 -2.04
C LYS A 302 1.90 -32.25 -2.46
N GLN A 303 2.23 -32.06 -3.73
CA GLN A 303 3.60 -32.14 -4.24
C GLN A 303 4.30 -30.78 -4.19
N ASP A 304 3.54 -29.68 -4.09
CA ASP A 304 4.12 -28.34 -4.18
C ASP A 304 4.80 -27.90 -2.88
N THR A 305 5.95 -27.27 -3.03
CA THR A 305 6.60 -26.45 -2.01
C THR A 305 6.19 -25.00 -2.23
N VAL A 306 5.59 -24.38 -1.21
CA VAL A 306 5.13 -22.98 -1.25
C VAL A 306 6.04 -22.11 -0.39
N LEU A 307 6.48 -20.97 -0.92
CA LEU A 307 7.24 -19.94 -0.20
C LEU A 307 6.40 -18.67 -0.07
N ASP A 308 6.19 -18.22 1.16
CA ASP A 308 5.51 -16.95 1.49
C ASP A 308 6.54 -15.95 2.04
N LEU A 309 6.81 -14.88 1.30
CA LEU A 309 7.90 -13.94 1.60
C LEU A 309 7.53 -12.78 2.54
N TYR A 310 6.28 -12.67 2.96
CA TYR A 310 5.80 -11.63 3.89
C TYR A 310 4.75 -12.21 4.83
N CYS A 311 5.09 -13.32 5.50
CA CYS A 311 4.09 -14.19 6.14
C CYS A 311 3.40 -13.58 7.37
N GLY A 312 3.95 -12.53 7.98
CA GLY A 312 3.40 -11.96 9.20
C GLY A 312 3.28 -13.00 10.32
N VAL A 313 2.09 -13.11 10.93
CA VAL A 313 1.76 -14.14 11.94
C VAL A 313 1.33 -15.47 11.30
N GLY A 314 1.60 -15.67 10.02
CA GLY A 314 1.36 -16.91 9.28
C GLY A 314 -0.06 -17.10 8.76
N THR A 315 -0.88 -16.04 8.60
CA THR A 315 -2.30 -16.20 8.25
C THR A 315 -2.51 -16.86 6.89
N ILE A 316 -1.88 -16.35 5.83
CA ILE A 316 -2.00 -16.94 4.49
C ILE A 316 -1.13 -18.21 4.35
N THR A 317 0.08 -18.20 4.94
CA THR A 317 1.00 -19.35 4.96
C THR A 317 0.32 -20.60 5.50
N LEU A 318 -0.30 -20.49 6.69
CA LEU A 318 -0.95 -21.64 7.35
C LEU A 318 -2.24 -22.04 6.62
N ALA A 319 -2.97 -21.09 6.02
CA ALA A 319 -4.14 -21.42 5.21
C ALA A 319 -3.76 -22.28 3.98
N MET A 320 -2.56 -22.09 3.41
CA MET A 320 -2.05 -22.89 2.30
C MET A 320 -1.52 -24.27 2.72
N ALA A 321 -1.13 -24.44 3.98
CA ALA A 321 -0.48 -25.66 4.47
C ALA A 321 -1.36 -26.91 4.30
N SER A 322 -2.69 -26.77 4.37
CA SER A 322 -3.64 -27.86 4.14
C SER A 322 -3.62 -28.38 2.72
N ALA A 323 -3.26 -27.56 1.73
CA ALA A 323 -3.20 -27.93 0.31
C ALA A 323 -1.78 -28.32 -0.17
N ALA A 324 -0.74 -27.78 0.48
CA ALA A 324 0.66 -27.94 0.10
C ALA A 324 1.33 -29.17 0.72
N GLY A 325 2.42 -29.64 0.10
CA GLY A 325 3.33 -30.62 0.71
C GLY A 325 4.20 -29.97 1.79
N LYS A 326 4.75 -28.80 1.49
CA LYS A 326 5.54 -27.97 2.42
C LYS A 326 5.23 -26.49 2.22
N VAL A 327 5.18 -25.72 3.30
CA VAL A 327 5.11 -24.26 3.25
C VAL A 327 6.28 -23.65 4.03
N ILE A 328 6.85 -22.58 3.50
CA ILE A 328 7.95 -21.84 4.09
C ILE A 328 7.51 -20.38 4.20
N GLY A 329 7.48 -19.83 5.42
CA GLY A 329 7.16 -18.43 5.68
C GLY A 329 8.41 -17.63 6.03
N VAL A 330 8.55 -16.43 5.46
CA VAL A 330 9.61 -15.47 5.77
C VAL A 330 8.99 -14.18 6.28
N GLU A 331 9.48 -13.65 7.39
CA GLU A 331 9.01 -12.40 7.99
C GLU A 331 10.17 -11.67 8.68
N VAL A 332 10.22 -10.36 8.53
CA VAL A 332 11.31 -9.53 9.08
C VAL A 332 11.16 -9.26 10.58
N VAL A 333 9.94 -9.35 11.13
CA VAL A 333 9.65 -9.07 12.53
C VAL A 333 9.79 -10.35 13.37
N PRO A 334 10.82 -10.47 14.26
CA PRO A 334 11.05 -11.70 15.01
C PRO A 334 9.83 -12.18 15.82
N GLN A 335 9.10 -11.26 16.47
CA GLN A 335 7.91 -11.62 17.25
C GLN A 335 6.78 -12.20 16.37
N ALA A 336 6.63 -11.72 15.14
CA ALA A 336 5.62 -12.24 14.22
C ALA A 336 5.98 -13.65 13.75
N VAL A 337 7.28 -13.96 13.58
CA VAL A 337 7.77 -15.32 13.31
C VAL A 337 7.47 -16.28 14.46
N GLU A 338 7.69 -15.85 15.71
CA GLU A 338 7.32 -16.65 16.89
C GLU A 338 5.80 -16.85 16.95
N ASP A 339 5.01 -15.80 16.76
CA ASP A 339 3.55 -15.88 16.70
C ASP A 339 3.09 -16.86 15.59
N ALA A 340 3.77 -16.87 14.43
CA ALA A 340 3.46 -17.79 13.31
C ALA A 340 3.74 -19.25 13.69
N ARG A 341 4.87 -19.53 14.35
CA ARG A 341 5.21 -20.88 14.87
C ARG A 341 4.20 -21.35 15.90
N ASP A 342 3.82 -20.46 16.83
CA ASP A 342 2.81 -20.77 17.84
C ASP A 342 1.43 -21.04 17.20
N ASN A 343 1.07 -20.28 16.16
CA ASN A 343 -0.17 -20.48 15.42
C ASN A 343 -0.13 -21.81 14.63
N ALA A 344 0.99 -22.19 14.02
CA ALA A 344 1.16 -23.50 13.37
C ALA A 344 0.94 -24.64 14.38
N LYS A 345 1.62 -24.60 15.52
CA LYS A 345 1.48 -25.58 16.58
C LYS A 345 0.06 -25.66 17.13
N ARG A 346 -0.60 -24.51 17.34
CA ARG A 346 -1.99 -24.41 17.80
C ARG A 346 -2.97 -25.12 16.89
N ASN A 347 -2.72 -25.06 15.59
CA ASN A 347 -3.58 -25.66 14.57
C ASN A 347 -3.11 -27.07 14.13
N GLY A 348 -2.10 -27.65 14.78
CA GLY A 348 -1.58 -28.99 14.43
C GLY A 348 -0.93 -29.05 13.04
N ILE A 349 -0.37 -27.93 12.56
CA ILE A 349 0.26 -27.84 11.24
C ILE A 349 1.76 -28.13 11.42
N GLU A 350 2.22 -29.24 10.85
CA GLU A 350 3.61 -29.74 10.97
C GLU A 350 4.46 -29.49 9.71
N ASN A 351 3.82 -29.20 8.56
CA ASN A 351 4.50 -28.98 7.27
C ASN A 351 4.80 -27.50 6.99
N ALA A 352 4.82 -26.65 8.04
CA ALA A 352 5.13 -25.22 7.95
C ALA A 352 6.45 -24.88 8.67
N GLU A 353 7.35 -24.21 8.00
CA GLU A 353 8.61 -23.69 8.53
C GLU A 353 8.62 -22.15 8.46
N PHE A 354 9.24 -21.49 9.45
CA PHE A 354 9.27 -20.01 9.49
C PHE A 354 10.67 -19.48 9.75
N PHE A 355 11.11 -18.53 8.92
CA PHE A 355 12.41 -17.88 8.98
C PHE A 355 12.26 -16.38 9.26
N CYS A 356 13.16 -15.85 10.10
CA CYS A 356 13.21 -14.42 10.39
C CYS A 356 14.27 -13.77 9.50
N GLY A 357 13.85 -12.82 8.67
CA GLY A 357 14.76 -12.08 7.80
C GLY A 357 14.05 -11.13 6.84
N ASP A 358 14.81 -10.23 6.22
CA ASP A 358 14.32 -9.45 5.07
C ASP A 358 13.94 -10.38 3.93
N ALA A 359 12.80 -10.13 3.29
CA ALA A 359 12.23 -11.02 2.28
C ALA A 359 13.21 -11.30 1.11
N GLY A 360 13.87 -10.25 0.59
CA GLY A 360 14.81 -10.38 -0.53
C GLY A 360 16.07 -11.15 -0.13
N GLN A 361 16.67 -10.80 1.00
CA GLN A 361 17.90 -11.44 1.47
C GLN A 361 17.65 -12.90 1.87
N ALA A 362 16.56 -13.17 2.60
CA ALA A 362 16.18 -14.52 2.98
C ALA A 362 15.85 -15.38 1.76
N ALA A 363 15.15 -14.83 0.76
CA ALA A 363 14.88 -15.54 -0.48
C ALA A 363 16.16 -15.89 -1.25
N LEU A 364 17.12 -14.97 -1.36
CA LEU A 364 18.43 -15.25 -1.96
C LEU A 364 19.23 -16.29 -1.18
N GLN A 365 19.14 -16.30 0.14
CA GLN A 365 19.77 -17.31 0.98
C GLN A 365 19.14 -18.69 0.75
N LEU A 366 17.81 -18.80 0.82
CA LEU A 366 17.08 -20.05 0.55
C LEU A 366 17.38 -20.59 -0.85
N GLU A 367 17.51 -19.70 -1.84
CA GLU A 367 17.91 -20.06 -3.20
C GLU A 367 19.30 -20.73 -3.25
N ARG A 368 20.29 -20.15 -2.55
CA ARG A 368 21.65 -20.71 -2.44
C ARG A 368 21.67 -22.05 -1.70
N GLU A 369 20.79 -22.24 -0.73
CA GLU A 369 20.59 -23.49 -0.01
C GLU A 369 19.87 -24.56 -0.84
N GLY A 370 19.50 -24.24 -2.09
CA GLY A 370 18.87 -25.17 -3.03
C GLY A 370 17.37 -25.27 -2.92
N VAL A 371 16.72 -24.37 -2.18
CA VAL A 371 15.24 -24.31 -2.10
C VAL A 371 14.69 -23.86 -3.46
N ARG A 372 13.80 -24.67 -4.03
CA ARG A 372 13.13 -24.41 -5.31
C ARG A 372 11.62 -24.53 -5.11
N PRO A 373 10.94 -23.41 -4.75
CA PRO A 373 9.50 -23.42 -4.54
C PRO A 373 8.77 -23.58 -5.88
N ASP A 374 7.69 -24.35 -5.89
CA ASP A 374 6.78 -24.46 -7.04
C ASP A 374 5.88 -23.22 -7.12
N VAL A 375 5.50 -22.68 -5.98
CA VAL A 375 4.66 -21.51 -5.84
C VAL A 375 5.30 -20.52 -4.88
N VAL A 376 5.35 -19.26 -5.26
CA VAL A 376 5.70 -18.17 -4.32
C VAL A 376 4.49 -17.28 -4.12
N VAL A 377 4.21 -16.97 -2.86
CA VAL A 377 3.20 -16.00 -2.46
C VAL A 377 3.89 -14.77 -1.89
N VAL A 378 3.43 -13.59 -2.29
CA VAL A 378 3.94 -12.33 -1.78
C VAL A 378 2.77 -11.41 -1.41
N ASP A 379 2.83 -10.81 -0.22
CA ASP A 379 1.94 -9.74 0.26
C ASP A 379 2.80 -8.58 0.81
N PRO A 380 3.53 -7.87 -0.07
CA PRO A 380 4.49 -6.88 0.35
C PRO A 380 3.81 -5.61 0.87
N PRO A 381 4.55 -4.76 1.64
CA PRO A 381 4.08 -3.45 2.02
C PRO A 381 3.82 -2.56 0.79
N ARG A 382 3.19 -1.39 0.97
CA ARG A 382 2.82 -0.45 -0.11
C ARG A 382 3.93 -0.09 -1.11
N LYS A 383 5.18 -0.29 -0.75
CA LYS A 383 6.33 -0.05 -1.65
C LYS A 383 6.46 -1.09 -2.76
N GLY A 384 5.77 -2.22 -2.66
CA GLY A 384 5.93 -3.37 -3.53
C GLY A 384 7.20 -4.15 -3.22
N LEU A 385 7.64 -4.98 -4.17
CA LEU A 385 8.85 -5.77 -4.06
C LEU A 385 10.11 -4.91 -4.23
N ASN A 386 11.16 -5.24 -3.50
CA ASN A 386 12.49 -4.67 -3.71
C ASN A 386 13.25 -5.45 -4.80
N ALA A 387 14.39 -4.88 -5.23
CA ALA A 387 15.21 -5.49 -6.30
C ALA A 387 15.70 -6.89 -5.94
N ASP A 388 16.11 -7.10 -4.68
CA ASP A 388 16.62 -8.40 -4.20
C ASP A 388 15.54 -9.47 -4.24
N THR A 389 14.29 -9.11 -3.89
CA THR A 389 13.14 -10.04 -3.99
C THR A 389 12.85 -10.42 -5.45
N ILE A 390 12.84 -9.44 -6.36
CA ILE A 390 12.62 -9.70 -7.80
C ILE A 390 13.75 -10.59 -8.35
N GLU A 391 14.98 -10.34 -7.96
CA GLU A 391 16.15 -11.15 -8.35
C GLU A 391 16.05 -12.58 -7.82
N ALA A 392 15.70 -12.75 -6.54
CA ALA A 392 15.51 -14.06 -5.93
C ALA A 392 14.41 -14.86 -6.64
N LEU A 393 13.26 -14.23 -6.93
CA LEU A 393 12.18 -14.85 -7.70
C LEU A 393 12.63 -15.28 -9.09
N SER A 394 13.46 -14.47 -9.74
CA SER A 394 14.02 -14.81 -11.06
C SER A 394 14.90 -16.05 -11.00
N ARG A 395 15.78 -16.17 -10.00
CA ARG A 395 16.70 -17.30 -9.82
C ARG A 395 16.00 -18.57 -9.35
N MET A 396 15.10 -18.47 -8.37
CA MET A 396 14.31 -19.61 -7.91
C MET A 396 13.39 -20.15 -8.99
N SER A 397 12.97 -19.28 -9.91
CA SER A 397 12.13 -19.59 -11.07
C SER A 397 10.89 -20.43 -10.73
N PRO A 398 10.05 -20.01 -9.72
CA PRO A 398 8.83 -20.75 -9.39
C PRO A 398 7.89 -20.79 -10.59
N ARG A 399 7.13 -21.88 -10.71
CA ARG A 399 6.15 -22.01 -11.79
C ARG A 399 5.03 -21.00 -11.69
N ARG A 400 4.69 -20.60 -10.45
CA ARG A 400 3.56 -19.70 -10.14
C ARG A 400 3.97 -18.67 -9.09
N ILE A 401 3.55 -17.44 -9.31
CA ILE A 401 3.64 -16.38 -8.30
C ILE A 401 2.24 -15.85 -8.04
N VAL A 402 1.78 -15.91 -6.80
CA VAL A 402 0.56 -15.26 -6.32
C VAL A 402 0.97 -13.97 -5.63
N TYR A 403 0.55 -12.84 -6.18
CA TYR A 403 0.87 -11.53 -5.63
C TYR A 403 -0.40 -10.89 -5.07
N VAL A 404 -0.46 -10.70 -3.78
CA VAL A 404 -1.49 -9.91 -3.07
C VAL A 404 -0.95 -8.50 -2.87
N SER A 405 -1.75 -7.47 -3.09
CA SER A 405 -1.28 -6.07 -2.96
C SER A 405 -2.39 -5.12 -2.56
N CYS A 406 -2.06 -4.21 -1.66
CA CYS A 406 -2.91 -3.08 -1.28
C CYS A 406 -2.69 -1.82 -2.14
N ASP A 407 -1.76 -1.85 -3.11
CA ASP A 407 -1.49 -0.73 -4.02
C ASP A 407 -1.37 -1.19 -5.48
N PRO A 408 -2.38 -0.92 -6.32
CA PRO A 408 -2.38 -1.34 -7.72
C PRO A 408 -1.23 -0.77 -8.57
N ALA A 409 -0.69 0.41 -8.21
CA ALA A 409 0.36 1.03 -9.01
C ALA A 409 1.71 0.34 -8.80
N THR A 410 2.08 0.05 -7.54
CA THR A 410 3.31 -0.71 -7.22
C THR A 410 3.21 -2.15 -7.68
N LEU A 411 2.05 -2.79 -7.52
CA LEU A 411 1.79 -4.12 -8.09
C LEU A 411 2.04 -4.13 -9.60
N SER A 412 1.48 -3.15 -10.33
CA SER A 412 1.62 -3.10 -11.79
C SER A 412 3.06 -2.89 -12.25
N ARG A 413 3.85 -2.07 -11.51
CA ARG A 413 5.30 -1.93 -11.74
C ARG A 413 6.01 -3.28 -11.57
N ASP A 414 5.70 -3.99 -10.51
CA ASP A 414 6.33 -5.28 -10.21
C ASP A 414 5.92 -6.36 -11.21
N VAL A 415 4.67 -6.35 -11.67
CA VAL A 415 4.18 -7.21 -12.76
C VAL A 415 4.96 -6.95 -14.06
N ALA A 416 5.23 -5.69 -14.40
CA ALA A 416 6.07 -5.36 -15.57
C ALA A 416 7.49 -5.91 -15.42
N LEU A 417 8.12 -5.75 -14.24
CA LEU A 417 9.45 -6.27 -13.96
C LEU A 417 9.50 -7.81 -14.00
N LEU A 418 8.46 -8.49 -13.52
CA LEU A 418 8.36 -9.95 -13.58
C LEU A 418 8.09 -10.43 -15.01
N LYS A 419 7.35 -9.66 -15.82
CA LYS A 419 7.16 -9.94 -17.25
C LYS A 419 8.48 -9.95 -18.02
N GLU A 420 9.38 -9.00 -17.76
CA GLU A 420 10.74 -8.97 -18.33
C GLU A 420 11.56 -10.21 -17.95
N ARG A 421 11.17 -10.92 -16.88
CA ARG A 421 11.79 -12.17 -16.40
C ARG A 421 11.04 -13.43 -16.81
N GLY A 422 10.13 -13.30 -17.78
CA GLY A 422 9.41 -14.41 -18.38
C GLY A 422 8.18 -14.88 -17.59
N TYR A 423 7.60 -14.03 -16.74
CA TYR A 423 6.32 -14.31 -16.11
C TYR A 423 5.18 -13.63 -16.87
N GLU A 424 4.08 -14.34 -17.05
CA GLU A 424 2.88 -13.83 -17.69
C GLU A 424 1.75 -13.69 -16.67
N LEU A 425 1.03 -12.58 -16.71
CA LEU A 425 -0.19 -12.38 -15.93
C LEU A 425 -1.30 -13.28 -16.48
N LYS A 426 -1.80 -14.19 -15.66
CA LYS A 426 -2.92 -15.10 -16.03
C LYS A 426 -4.25 -14.63 -15.49
N THR A 427 -4.30 -14.16 -14.24
CA THR A 427 -5.52 -13.65 -13.63
C THR A 427 -5.23 -12.40 -12.83
N ALA A 428 -6.22 -11.51 -12.77
CA ALA A 428 -6.25 -10.36 -11.87
C ALA A 428 -7.64 -10.27 -11.22
N GLN A 429 -7.68 -10.17 -9.90
CA GLN A 429 -8.90 -10.07 -9.12
C GLN A 429 -8.77 -8.93 -8.13
N ALA A 430 -9.60 -7.91 -8.24
CA ALA A 430 -9.74 -6.88 -7.22
C ALA A 430 -10.57 -7.38 -6.04
N ALA A 431 -10.33 -6.86 -4.83
CA ALA A 431 -11.12 -7.15 -3.64
C ALA A 431 -11.32 -5.89 -2.81
N ASP A 432 -12.55 -5.63 -2.42
CA ASP A 432 -12.87 -4.49 -1.56
C ASP A 432 -12.79 -4.87 -0.07
N LEU A 433 -11.57 -4.81 0.50
CA LEU A 433 -11.35 -4.99 1.94
C LEU A 433 -11.76 -3.77 2.76
N PHE A 434 -11.87 -2.61 2.12
CA PHE A 434 -12.07 -1.33 2.79
C PHE A 434 -13.28 -0.57 2.21
N PRO A 435 -14.51 -1.10 2.33
CA PRO A 435 -15.71 -0.37 1.92
C PRO A 435 -15.74 1.05 2.49
N ARG A 436 -16.17 2.00 1.68
CA ARG A 436 -16.18 3.45 1.95
C ARG A 436 -14.82 4.15 1.94
N CYS A 437 -13.70 3.43 1.66
CA CYS A 437 -12.37 4.02 1.50
C CYS A 437 -11.84 3.81 0.09
N ALA A 438 -10.92 4.67 -0.36
CA ALA A 438 -10.33 4.59 -1.70
C ALA A 438 -9.37 3.40 -1.92
N HIS A 439 -9.04 2.66 -0.87
CA HIS A 439 -8.15 1.51 -0.96
C HIS A 439 -8.83 0.30 -1.63
N VAL A 440 -8.04 -0.44 -2.40
CA VAL A 440 -8.45 -1.70 -3.03
C VAL A 440 -7.30 -2.69 -2.92
N GLU A 441 -7.63 -3.93 -2.53
CA GLU A 441 -6.71 -5.05 -2.59
C GLU A 441 -6.81 -5.71 -3.96
N THR A 442 -5.71 -6.33 -4.38
CA THR A 442 -5.64 -7.01 -5.67
C THR A 442 -4.88 -8.32 -5.51
N VAL A 443 -5.40 -9.40 -6.04
CA VAL A 443 -4.67 -10.66 -6.22
C VAL A 443 -4.39 -10.84 -7.69
N VAL A 444 -3.14 -11.12 -8.02
CA VAL A 444 -2.77 -11.54 -9.37
C VAL A 444 -2.03 -12.87 -9.32
N LEU A 445 -2.25 -13.67 -10.35
CA LEU A 445 -1.53 -14.89 -10.59
C LEU A 445 -0.65 -14.72 -11.81
N LEU A 446 0.65 -14.97 -11.64
CA LEU A 446 1.61 -15.00 -12.73
C LEU A 446 2.15 -16.43 -12.89
N TYR A 447 2.27 -16.84 -14.13
CA TYR A 447 2.91 -18.12 -14.51
C TYR A 447 4.25 -17.85 -15.17
N LYS A 448 5.21 -18.72 -14.89
CA LYS A 448 6.43 -18.78 -15.69
C LYS A 448 6.02 -19.24 -17.08
N GLY A 449 6.19 -18.38 -18.09
CA GLY A 449 6.00 -18.75 -19.49
C GLY A 449 6.95 -19.88 -19.83
N GLU A 450 6.53 -20.80 -20.69
CA GLU A 450 7.48 -21.67 -21.37
C GLU A 450 8.42 -20.73 -22.13
N ILE A 451 9.72 -20.83 -21.85
CA ILE A 451 10.72 -20.19 -22.70
C ILE A 451 10.53 -20.88 -24.04
N ASP A 452 9.84 -20.21 -24.96
CA ASP A 452 9.75 -20.71 -26.32
C ASP A 452 11.21 -20.83 -26.79
N SER A 453 11.68 -22.08 -26.91
CA SER A 453 13.04 -22.37 -27.32
C SER A 453 13.32 -21.89 -28.76
N LYS A 454 12.34 -21.24 -29.38
CA LYS A 454 12.46 -20.51 -30.65
C LYS A 454 12.94 -19.08 -30.47
N ASN A 455 12.92 -18.49 -29.28
CA ASN A 455 13.68 -17.30 -28.98
C ASN A 455 15.13 -17.70 -28.69
N ILE A 456 15.83 -18.09 -29.74
CA ILE A 456 17.27 -18.22 -29.76
C ILE A 456 17.80 -16.84 -29.35
N ARG A 457 18.54 -16.81 -28.25
CA ARG A 457 19.38 -15.65 -27.92
C ARG A 457 20.44 -15.61 -29.00
N VAL A 458 20.15 -14.85 -30.03
CA VAL A 458 21.14 -14.58 -31.09
C VAL A 458 22.06 -13.55 -30.46
N GLU A 459 23.24 -14.00 -30.00
CA GLU A 459 24.35 -13.11 -29.77
C GLU A 459 24.77 -12.60 -31.14
N PHE A 460 24.33 -11.45 -31.51
CA PHE A 460 24.85 -10.76 -32.68
C PHE A 460 26.23 -10.23 -32.30
N SER A 461 27.26 -10.76 -32.94
CA SER A 461 28.51 -10.03 -33.06
C SER A 461 28.21 -8.74 -33.84
N LEU A 462 28.64 -7.59 -33.30
CA LEU A 462 28.45 -6.28 -33.94
C LEU A 462 29.15 -6.21 -35.32
N GLU A 463 29.97 -7.20 -35.68
CA GLU A 463 30.67 -7.33 -36.96
C GLU A 463 29.76 -7.82 -38.12
N ASP A 464 28.59 -8.40 -37.82
CA ASP A 464 27.64 -8.93 -38.82
C ASP A 464 26.44 -8.03 -39.11
N MET A 465 26.39 -6.80 -38.56
CA MET A 465 25.28 -5.86 -38.79
C MET A 465 25.58 -4.96 -39.97
N ASP A 466 24.75 -5.04 -41.00
CA ASP A 466 24.71 -4.05 -42.08
C ASP A 466 24.30 -2.69 -41.55
N MET A 467 25.24 -1.75 -41.42
CA MET A 467 25.07 -0.43 -40.81
C MET A 467 24.23 0.56 -41.67
N SER A 468 23.69 0.12 -42.82
CA SER A 468 22.93 0.97 -43.72
C SER A 468 21.51 1.32 -43.25
N GLU A 469 20.98 0.64 -42.21
CA GLU A 469 19.61 0.87 -41.67
C GLU A 469 19.53 1.89 -40.51
N PHE A 470 20.63 2.41 -39.99
CA PHE A 470 20.63 3.39 -38.89
C PHE A 470 20.70 4.83 -39.37
N GLN A 471 19.57 5.38 -39.83
CA GLN A 471 19.49 6.77 -40.25
C GLN A 471 19.44 7.83 -39.13
N ASP A 472 19.30 7.45 -37.83
CA ASP A 472 19.11 8.40 -36.71
C ASP A 472 20.26 8.46 -35.67
N GLY A 473 21.40 7.83 -35.89
CA GLY A 473 22.57 7.90 -35.00
C GLY A 473 22.41 7.25 -33.60
N ALA A 474 23.52 7.01 -32.90
CA ALA A 474 23.48 6.32 -31.61
C ALA A 474 22.82 7.11 -30.49
N THR A 475 22.08 6.40 -29.64
CA THR A 475 21.43 6.95 -28.43
C THR A 475 22.45 7.21 -27.30
N TYR A 476 22.10 8.07 -26.35
CA TYR A 476 22.94 8.35 -25.18
C TYR A 476 23.32 7.10 -24.36
N PRO A 477 22.42 6.12 -24.13
CA PRO A 477 22.79 4.84 -23.49
C PRO A 477 23.84 4.05 -24.27
N GLN A 478 23.74 3.97 -25.59
CA GLN A 478 24.70 3.26 -26.45
C GLN A 478 26.09 3.91 -26.39
N ILE A 479 26.17 5.23 -26.47
CA ILE A 479 27.43 5.96 -26.32
C ILE A 479 28.06 5.74 -24.94
N LYS A 480 27.27 5.71 -23.86
CA LYS A 480 27.76 5.43 -22.50
C LYS A 480 28.28 4.02 -22.38
N ALA A 481 27.58 3.04 -22.94
CA ALA A 481 27.98 1.64 -22.92
C ALA A 481 29.31 1.45 -23.67
N TYR A 482 29.42 1.97 -24.86
CA TYR A 482 30.65 1.93 -25.67
C TYR A 482 31.85 2.52 -24.93
N VAL A 483 31.71 3.75 -24.40
CA VAL A 483 32.79 4.43 -23.66
C VAL A 483 33.21 3.61 -22.43
N LEU A 484 32.26 3.06 -21.68
CA LEU A 484 32.55 2.25 -20.50
C LEU A 484 33.30 0.97 -20.86
N GLU A 485 32.88 0.30 -21.90
CA GLU A 485 33.44 -0.97 -22.37
C GLU A 485 34.86 -0.81 -22.91
N HIS A 486 35.12 0.22 -23.74
CA HIS A 486 36.39 0.40 -24.46
C HIS A 486 37.41 1.21 -23.66
N THR A 487 37.01 2.05 -22.74
CA THR A 487 37.91 2.94 -21.99
C THR A 487 37.84 2.80 -20.48
N GLY A 488 36.85 2.07 -19.93
CA GLY A 488 36.58 1.97 -18.50
C GLY A 488 36.02 3.28 -17.88
N LEU A 489 35.81 4.34 -18.67
CA LEU A 489 35.37 5.64 -18.20
C LEU A 489 33.83 5.74 -18.13
N LYS A 490 33.32 6.25 -17.01
CA LYS A 490 31.88 6.58 -16.90
C LYS A 490 31.64 8.02 -17.37
N VAL A 491 30.78 8.19 -18.39
CA VAL A 491 30.40 9.50 -18.94
C VAL A 491 28.93 9.85 -18.66
N SER A 492 28.64 11.12 -18.40
CA SER A 492 27.29 11.61 -18.16
C SER A 492 26.61 12.05 -19.45
N SER A 493 25.27 12.07 -19.47
CA SER A 493 24.51 12.63 -20.60
C SER A 493 24.86 14.10 -20.87
N LEU A 494 25.22 14.86 -19.84
CA LEU A 494 25.67 16.23 -19.98
C LEU A 494 26.97 16.33 -20.81
N TYR A 495 27.95 15.49 -20.53
CA TYR A 495 29.22 15.46 -21.26
C TYR A 495 29.01 15.02 -22.72
N ILE A 496 28.19 14.01 -22.95
CA ILE A 496 27.84 13.58 -24.33
C ILE A 496 27.18 14.73 -25.09
N SER A 497 26.24 15.47 -24.47
CA SER A 497 25.59 16.62 -25.15
C SER A 497 26.56 17.78 -25.42
N GLN A 498 27.52 18.02 -24.51
CA GLN A 498 28.57 19.02 -24.73
C GLN A 498 29.48 18.65 -25.93
N VAL A 499 29.89 17.38 -26.00
CA VAL A 499 30.74 16.90 -27.08
C VAL A 499 29.99 16.85 -28.43
N LYS A 500 28.74 16.39 -28.45
CA LYS A 500 27.89 16.43 -29.66
C LYS A 500 27.76 17.86 -30.21
N ARG A 501 27.51 18.87 -29.36
CA ARG A 501 27.47 20.31 -29.79
C ARG A 501 28.80 20.77 -30.33
N LYS A 502 29.94 20.41 -29.72
CA LYS A 502 31.29 20.74 -30.23
C LYS A 502 31.57 20.11 -31.58
N CYS A 503 30.94 18.97 -31.89
CA CYS A 503 31.06 18.29 -33.17
C CYS A 503 30.00 18.73 -34.21
N GLY A 504 29.16 19.72 -33.91
CA GLY A 504 28.14 20.24 -34.84
C GLY A 504 26.87 19.38 -34.94
N LEU A 505 26.68 18.41 -34.02
CA LEU A 505 25.50 17.54 -34.01
C LEU A 505 24.33 18.20 -33.30
N GLU A 506 23.12 18.00 -33.80
CA GLU A 506 21.90 18.47 -33.12
C GLU A 506 21.71 17.73 -31.79
N VAL A 507 21.37 18.50 -30.77
CA VAL A 507 21.07 17.98 -29.41
C VAL A 507 19.70 18.46 -29.02
N GLY A 508 18.80 17.54 -28.65
CA GLY A 508 17.44 17.86 -28.23
C GLY A 508 17.40 18.91 -27.12
N LYS A 509 16.32 19.70 -27.05
CA LYS A 509 16.13 20.78 -26.08
C LYS A 509 16.18 20.22 -24.64
N ASN A 510 17.06 20.78 -23.82
CA ASN A 510 17.18 20.42 -22.41
C ASN A 510 16.03 21.06 -21.62
N TYR A 511 15.12 20.25 -21.08
CA TYR A 511 13.97 20.72 -20.29
C TYR A 511 14.34 21.18 -18.85
N ASN A 512 15.58 20.95 -18.41
CA ASN A 512 16.08 21.34 -17.09
C ASN A 512 17.06 22.51 -17.19
N LEU A 513 16.61 23.66 -17.63
CA LEU A 513 17.37 24.91 -17.53
C LEU A 513 17.29 25.47 -16.09
N PRO A 514 18.40 25.98 -15.52
CA PRO A 514 18.38 26.65 -14.21
C PRO A 514 17.49 27.90 -14.25
N LYS A 515 16.74 28.12 -13.18
CA LYS A 515 15.73 29.18 -13.06
C LYS A 515 16.28 30.57 -12.66
N SER A 516 17.60 30.74 -12.55
CA SER A 516 18.23 32.03 -12.22
C SER A 516 19.57 32.21 -12.94
N GLU A 517 19.89 33.43 -13.30
CA GLU A 517 21.16 33.83 -13.97
C GLU A 517 22.41 33.64 -13.11
N ASP A 518 22.26 33.43 -11.79
CA ASP A 518 23.35 33.23 -10.82
C ASP A 518 23.74 31.77 -10.56
N SER A 519 23.25 30.81 -11.35
CA SER A 519 23.60 29.41 -11.18
C SER A 519 24.99 29.10 -11.74
N ARG A 520 25.85 28.46 -10.90
CA ARG A 520 27.20 28.00 -11.23
C ARG A 520 27.26 27.37 -12.62
N GLN A 521 28.23 27.76 -13.43
CA GLN A 521 28.48 27.20 -14.76
C GLN A 521 28.53 25.68 -14.68
N ALA A 522 27.81 25.01 -15.61
CA ALA A 522 27.79 23.54 -15.68
C ALA A 522 29.23 23.02 -15.88
N PRO A 523 29.65 21.95 -15.18
CA PRO A 523 31.01 21.42 -15.28
C PRO A 523 31.33 21.05 -16.74
N THR A 524 32.50 21.49 -17.21
CA THR A 524 33.03 21.18 -18.55
C THR A 524 33.45 19.72 -18.63
N CYS A 525 33.28 19.08 -19.79
CA CYS A 525 33.72 17.71 -20.02
C CYS A 525 35.26 17.61 -19.90
N PRO A 526 35.82 16.75 -19.05
CA PRO A 526 37.25 16.53 -18.97
C PRO A 526 37.81 16.00 -20.30
N PRO A 527 39.07 16.37 -20.69
CA PRO A 527 39.64 16.02 -21.98
C PRO A 527 39.65 14.50 -22.28
N GLU A 528 39.96 13.67 -21.27
CA GLU A 528 39.94 12.20 -21.42
C GLU A 528 38.56 11.67 -21.78
N LYS A 529 37.51 12.18 -21.14
CA LYS A 529 36.14 11.78 -21.41
C LYS A 529 35.63 12.37 -22.74
N GLU A 530 36.10 13.55 -23.10
CA GLU A 530 35.79 14.17 -24.42
C GLU A 530 36.33 13.31 -25.55
N ASN A 531 37.58 12.85 -25.46
CA ASN A 531 38.19 11.98 -26.46
C ASN A 531 37.44 10.63 -26.57
N ALA A 532 37.15 9.98 -25.45
CA ALA A 532 36.40 8.73 -25.43
C ALA A 532 34.97 8.87 -26.03
N ILE A 533 34.32 10.00 -25.80
CA ILE A 533 33.01 10.27 -26.42
C ILE A 533 33.16 10.54 -27.92
N ARG A 534 34.21 11.21 -28.36
CA ARG A 534 34.49 11.42 -29.80
C ARG A 534 34.73 10.10 -30.52
N GLU A 535 35.52 9.21 -29.94
CA GLU A 535 35.75 7.86 -30.48
C GLU A 535 34.42 7.10 -30.60
N ALA A 536 33.57 7.16 -29.57
CA ALA A 536 32.25 6.55 -29.63
C ALA A 536 31.39 7.16 -30.77
N LEU A 537 31.39 8.49 -30.92
CA LEU A 537 30.64 9.16 -31.98
C LEU A 537 31.15 8.80 -33.39
N GLN A 538 32.48 8.62 -33.54
CA GLN A 538 33.10 8.14 -34.79
C GLN A 538 32.72 6.68 -35.06
N TYR A 539 32.79 5.81 -34.05
CA TYR A 539 32.38 4.42 -34.15
C TYR A 539 30.94 4.26 -34.62
N PHE A 540 30.05 5.09 -34.12
CA PHE A 540 28.64 5.09 -34.52
C PHE A 540 28.36 5.93 -35.79
N GLY A 541 29.38 6.39 -36.52
CA GLY A 541 29.24 7.13 -37.78
C GLY A 541 28.54 8.47 -37.64
N MET A 542 28.59 9.09 -36.46
CA MET A 542 27.90 10.35 -36.16
C MET A 542 28.78 11.59 -36.48
N ILE A 543 30.12 11.42 -36.54
CA ILE A 543 31.11 12.44 -36.87
C ILE A 543 32.23 11.83 -37.72
#